data_669c63444ad9339c19bd0d8646c83475
#
_entry.id   669c63444ad9339c19bd0d8646c83475
#
_cell.length_a   1.000
_cell.length_b   1.000
_cell.length_c   1.000
_cell.angle_alpha   90.00
_cell.angle_beta   90.00
_cell.angle_gamma   90.00
#
_symmetry.space_group_name_H-M   'P 1'
#
loop_
_entity.id
_entity.type
_entity.pdbx_description
1 polymer ?
#
loop_
_entity_poly.entity_id
_entity_poly.type
_entity_poly.pdbx_seq_one_letter_code
_entity_poly.pdbx_strand_id
1 'polypeptide(L)'
;TVLYGIFSSENSYPCTVTQKMHKKEYFGNRYKRKDGGKNMSLVPYVLESTSRGERSYDIYSRLLKDRIIFLGEEVNDVTASLVVAQLLFLESEDPNKDINLYINSPGGSVTAGMAIYDTMNYIKCDVCTTCIGMAASMGAFLLSSGAKGKRFALPNAEVMIHQPSGGAQGQATEIKIVAEQILKTKEKLNKILAANTGQPLDVIARDTERDNYMTAEEAAAYGLID
;
A
#
# COMPACT_ATOMS: atom_id res chain seq x y z
N THR A 1 10.10 23.83 -7.21
CA THR A 1 10.13 22.59 -6.41
C THR A 1 9.43 21.55 -7.25
N VAL A 2 10.17 20.59 -7.76
CA VAL A 2 9.71 19.64 -8.76
C VAL A 2 9.24 18.39 -8.03
N LEU A 3 7.97 18.03 -8.22
CA LEU A 3 7.38 16.78 -7.81
C LEU A 3 7.56 15.79 -8.98
N TYR A 4 8.55 14.90 -8.94
CA TYR A 4 8.77 13.90 -9.98
C TYR A 4 7.85 12.69 -9.77
N GLY A 5 7.27 12.20 -10.86
CA GLY A 5 6.24 11.17 -10.82
C GLY A 5 4.94 11.65 -10.20
N ILE A 6 4.79 12.99 -10.12
CA ILE A 6 3.78 13.65 -9.34
C ILE A 6 3.23 14.78 -10.15
N PHE A 7 2.36 15.03 -10.80
CA PHE A 7 1.74 16.22 -11.37
C PHE A 7 2.47 16.89 -12.52
N SER A 8 2.11 16.61 -13.75
CA SER A 8 2.31 17.53 -14.87
C SER A 8 1.52 18.83 -14.63
N SER A 9 2.09 19.94 -15.09
CA SER A 9 1.65 21.33 -14.84
C SER A 9 0.31 21.73 -15.49
N GLU A 10 -0.54 20.80 -15.87
CA GLU A 10 -1.87 21.05 -16.40
C GLU A 10 -2.90 20.23 -15.62
N ASN A 11 -3.50 20.87 -14.64
CA ASN A 11 -4.81 20.65 -14.00
C ASN A 11 -5.51 19.27 -14.19
N SER A 12 -4.85 18.16 -13.87
CA SER A 12 -5.56 16.93 -13.66
C SER A 12 -4.84 16.09 -12.62
N TYR A 13 -5.36 16.11 -11.40
CA TYR A 13 -5.07 15.05 -10.43
C TYR A 13 -5.60 13.76 -11.03
N PRO A 14 -4.77 12.74 -11.30
CA PRO A 14 -5.23 11.52 -11.98
C PRO A 14 -6.21 10.68 -11.15
N CYS A 15 -6.30 10.92 -9.87
CA CYS A 15 -7.38 10.42 -9.02
C CYS A 15 -8.09 11.62 -8.41
N THR A 16 -9.24 11.95 -8.92
CA THR A 16 -10.02 13.13 -8.54
C THR A 16 -10.48 13.09 -7.07
N VAL A 17 -9.66 13.59 -6.17
CA VAL A 17 -10.15 14.10 -4.87
C VAL A 17 -10.47 15.59 -5.04
N THR A 18 -11.29 15.92 -6.01
CA THR A 18 -11.89 17.25 -6.14
C THR A 18 -13.36 17.19 -5.78
N GLN A 19 -13.64 16.98 -4.49
CA GLN A 19 -14.90 17.46 -3.94
C GLN A 19 -14.60 18.62 -3.00
N LYS A 20 -15.23 19.77 -3.30
CA LYS A 20 -15.23 20.97 -2.46
C LYS A 20 -15.44 20.57 -1.00
N MET A 21 -14.39 20.69 -0.20
CA MET A 21 -14.51 20.58 1.24
C MET A 21 -15.38 21.76 1.72
N HIS A 22 -16.63 21.49 1.97
CA HIS A 22 -17.45 22.42 2.77
C HIS A 22 -16.84 22.51 4.16
N LYS A 23 -16.74 23.71 4.70
CA LYS A 23 -16.24 23.98 6.04
C LYS A 23 -16.85 22.99 7.03
N LYS A 24 -16.02 22.11 7.60
CA LYS A 24 -16.38 21.20 8.68
C LYS A 24 -15.74 21.72 9.95
N GLU A 25 -16.54 21.87 10.99
CA GLU A 25 -16.05 22.24 12.31
C GLU A 25 -15.37 21.02 12.95
N TYR A 26 -14.13 21.21 13.40
CA TYR A 26 -13.38 20.20 14.14
C TYR A 26 -13.63 20.42 15.64
N PHE A 27 -14.26 19.45 16.29
CA PHE A 27 -14.39 19.46 17.74
C PHE A 27 -13.20 18.77 18.39
N GLY A 28 -12.48 19.54 19.21
CA GLY A 28 -11.35 19.08 20.00
C GLY A 28 -11.74 17.99 21.02
N ASN A 29 -10.94 16.96 21.06
CA ASN A 29 -11.14 15.77 21.86
C ASN A 29 -10.82 16.04 23.35
N ARG A 30 -11.82 15.89 24.22
CA ARG A 30 -11.66 15.90 25.68
C ARG A 30 -11.96 14.48 26.19
N TYR A 31 -10.97 13.57 26.15
CA TYR A 31 -11.10 12.26 26.80
C TYR A 31 -10.09 12.10 27.94
N LYS A 32 -10.60 12.03 29.19
CA LYS A 32 -9.85 11.49 30.32
C LYS A 32 -10.12 9.99 30.41
N ARG A 33 -9.10 9.15 30.21
CA ARG A 33 -9.15 7.74 30.60
C ARG A 33 -8.66 7.56 32.03
N LYS A 34 -9.45 6.86 32.81
CA LYS A 34 -9.01 6.08 33.98
C LYS A 34 -9.06 4.63 33.52
N ASP A 35 -7.92 4.05 33.16
CA ASP A 35 -7.70 2.59 33.15
C ASP A 35 -6.26 2.32 32.75
N GLY A 36 -5.60 1.38 33.44
CA GLY A 36 -4.17 1.10 33.34
C GLY A 36 -3.70 0.60 31.97
N GLY A 37 -2.78 1.33 31.39
CA GLY A 37 -1.67 0.86 30.60
C GLY A 37 -1.90 -0.06 29.39
N LYS A 38 -2.34 0.50 28.27
CA LYS A 38 -1.84 0.20 26.89
C LYS A 38 -2.13 1.47 26.06
N ASN A 39 -1.10 2.03 25.43
CA ASN A 39 -1.28 3.11 24.46
C ASN A 39 -2.05 2.57 23.24
N MET A 40 -3.37 2.60 23.31
CA MET A 40 -4.18 2.49 22.11
C MET A 40 -4.25 3.88 21.48
N SER A 41 -3.72 4.03 20.28
CA SER A 41 -3.94 5.22 19.47
C SER A 41 -5.43 5.48 19.35
N LEU A 42 -5.87 6.67 19.81
CA LEU A 42 -7.27 7.07 19.68
C LEU A 42 -7.52 7.38 18.21
N VAL A 43 -8.35 6.56 17.57
CA VAL A 43 -8.83 6.84 16.21
C VAL A 43 -9.82 8.01 16.30
N PRO A 44 -9.56 9.15 15.66
CA PRO A 44 -10.47 10.31 15.72
C PRO A 44 -11.77 10.04 14.99
N TYR A 45 -12.85 10.67 15.48
CA TYR A 45 -14.16 10.60 14.85
C TYR A 45 -14.47 11.91 14.11
N VAL A 46 -15.16 11.77 12.99
CA VAL A 46 -15.65 12.89 12.15
C VAL A 46 -17.16 12.89 12.16
N LEU A 47 -17.76 14.05 12.39
CA LEU A 47 -19.20 14.25 12.27
C LEU A 47 -19.54 14.79 10.88
N GLU A 48 -20.44 14.13 10.17
CA GLU A 48 -21.04 14.61 8.93
C GLU A 48 -22.49 15.02 9.16
N SER A 49 -22.79 16.30 8.91
CA SER A 49 -24.17 16.79 8.89
C SER A 49 -24.75 16.59 7.49
N THR A 50 -25.84 15.88 7.40
CA THR A 50 -26.59 15.65 6.17
C THR A 50 -28.03 16.15 6.32
N SER A 51 -28.78 16.26 5.23
CA SER A 51 -30.20 16.58 5.26
C SER A 51 -31.06 15.58 6.07
N ARG A 52 -30.49 14.42 6.40
CA ARG A 52 -31.14 13.34 7.18
C ARG A 52 -30.63 13.24 8.61
N GLY A 53 -29.85 14.22 9.08
CA GLY A 53 -29.26 14.25 10.42
C GLY A 53 -27.73 14.10 10.43
N GLU A 54 -27.17 14.03 11.62
CA GLU A 54 -25.73 13.86 11.83
C GLU A 54 -25.35 12.38 11.88
N ARG A 55 -24.19 12.06 11.25
CA ARG A 55 -23.59 10.72 11.30
C ARG A 55 -22.14 10.84 11.78
N SER A 56 -21.77 9.97 12.72
CA SER A 56 -20.41 9.87 13.23
C SER A 56 -19.70 8.70 12.54
N TYR A 57 -18.47 8.95 12.05
CA TYR A 57 -17.58 7.95 11.48
C TYR A 57 -16.22 8.04 12.16
N ASP A 58 -15.54 6.92 12.39
CA ASP A 58 -14.10 7.00 12.59
C ASP A 58 -13.42 7.45 11.29
N ILE A 59 -12.19 8.00 11.41
CA ILE A 59 -11.51 8.62 10.25
C ILE A 59 -11.28 7.62 9.12
N TYR A 60 -10.93 6.36 9.41
CA TYR A 60 -10.68 5.36 8.38
C TYR A 60 -11.97 4.96 7.65
N SER A 61 -13.06 4.71 8.37
CA SER A 61 -14.38 4.47 7.78
C SER A 61 -14.85 5.66 6.94
N ARG A 62 -14.52 6.89 7.35
CA ARG A 62 -14.85 8.07 6.57
C ARG A 62 -14.07 8.14 5.26
N LEU A 63 -12.76 7.87 5.32
CA LEU A 63 -11.88 7.85 4.14
C LEU A 63 -12.21 6.70 3.20
N LEU A 64 -12.63 5.54 3.72
CA LEU A 64 -13.08 4.42 2.91
C LEU A 64 -14.27 4.79 2.00
N LYS A 65 -15.18 5.66 2.45
CA LYS A 65 -16.26 6.19 1.60
C LYS A 65 -15.74 6.99 0.40
N ASP A 66 -14.55 7.57 0.51
CA ASP A 66 -13.87 8.25 -0.58
C ASP A 66 -12.90 7.29 -1.33
N ARG A 67 -13.08 5.97 -1.12
CA ARG A 67 -12.32 4.87 -1.74
C ARG A 67 -10.84 4.89 -1.41
N ILE A 68 -10.50 5.32 -0.20
CA ILE A 68 -9.14 5.42 0.31
C ILE A 68 -8.89 4.32 1.34
N ILE A 69 -7.85 3.52 1.11
CA ILE A 69 -7.37 2.45 1.99
C ILE A 69 -5.95 2.81 2.44
N PHE A 70 -5.62 2.50 3.70
CA PHE A 70 -4.27 2.65 4.23
C PHE A 70 -3.65 1.30 4.58
N LEU A 71 -2.44 1.07 4.06
CA LEU A 71 -1.49 0.06 4.53
C LEU A 71 -0.39 0.81 5.28
N GLY A 72 -0.64 1.09 6.58
CA GLY A 72 0.19 1.96 7.43
C GLY A 72 1.07 1.21 8.43
N GLU A 73 1.23 -0.10 8.27
CA GLU A 73 1.98 -0.95 9.19
C GLU A 73 2.59 -2.17 8.47
N GLU A 74 3.16 -3.10 9.23
CA GLU A 74 3.70 -4.34 8.70
C GLU A 74 2.64 -5.20 7.99
N VAL A 75 3.02 -5.79 6.86
CA VAL A 75 2.19 -6.73 6.10
C VAL A 75 2.15 -8.07 6.83
N ASN A 76 1.00 -8.40 7.39
CA ASN A 76 0.72 -9.67 8.08
C ASN A 76 -0.69 -10.16 7.74
N ASP A 77 -1.09 -11.31 8.25
CA ASP A 77 -2.38 -11.94 7.92
C ASP A 77 -3.58 -11.06 8.31
N VAL A 78 -3.48 -10.29 9.39
CA VAL A 78 -4.55 -9.40 9.85
C VAL A 78 -4.66 -8.18 8.94
N THR A 79 -3.54 -7.49 8.69
CA THR A 79 -3.53 -6.31 7.82
C THR A 79 -3.91 -6.66 6.38
N ALA A 80 -3.45 -7.81 5.87
CA ALA A 80 -3.82 -8.29 4.55
C ALA A 80 -5.32 -8.59 4.46
N SER A 81 -5.89 -9.29 5.45
CA SER A 81 -7.33 -9.57 5.49
C SER A 81 -8.18 -8.30 5.50
N LEU A 82 -7.74 -7.27 6.24
CA LEU A 82 -8.43 -5.97 6.28
C LEU A 82 -8.36 -5.24 4.93
N VAL A 83 -7.20 -5.20 4.29
CA VAL A 83 -7.04 -4.56 2.97
C VAL A 83 -7.85 -5.30 1.91
N VAL A 84 -7.78 -6.64 1.87
CA VAL A 84 -8.56 -7.49 0.96
C VAL A 84 -10.06 -7.24 1.13
N ALA A 85 -10.56 -7.24 2.37
CA ALA A 85 -11.98 -6.99 2.63
C ALA A 85 -12.42 -5.60 2.14
N GLN A 86 -11.59 -4.57 2.33
CA GLN A 86 -11.88 -3.22 1.84
C GLN A 86 -11.86 -3.14 0.31
N LEU A 87 -10.91 -3.81 -0.36
CA LEU A 87 -10.86 -3.88 -1.82
C LEU A 87 -12.13 -4.51 -2.40
N LEU A 88 -12.55 -5.67 -1.87
CA LEU A 88 -13.76 -6.36 -2.30
C LEU A 88 -15.03 -5.54 -2.01
N PHE A 89 -15.08 -4.88 -0.86
CA PHE A 89 -16.20 -3.99 -0.51
C PHE A 89 -16.32 -2.84 -1.50
N LEU A 90 -15.22 -2.16 -1.81
CA LEU A 90 -15.22 -1.02 -2.73
C LEU A 90 -15.52 -1.43 -4.17
N GLU A 91 -15.09 -2.62 -4.61
CA GLU A 91 -15.51 -3.17 -5.90
C GLU A 91 -17.01 -3.38 -5.96
N SER A 92 -17.61 -3.94 -4.90
CA SER A 92 -19.06 -4.19 -4.85
C SER A 92 -19.89 -2.90 -4.87
N GLU A 93 -19.33 -1.78 -4.35
CA GLU A 93 -19.98 -0.47 -4.37
C GLU A 93 -19.99 0.18 -5.78
N ASP A 94 -18.84 0.17 -6.45
CA ASP A 94 -18.70 0.69 -7.82
C ASP A 94 -17.45 0.11 -8.50
N PRO A 95 -17.59 -0.86 -9.40
CA PRO A 95 -16.45 -1.50 -10.07
C PRO A 95 -15.75 -0.62 -11.12
N ASN A 96 -16.30 0.56 -11.44
CA ASN A 96 -15.74 1.44 -12.48
C ASN A 96 -14.93 2.62 -11.91
N LYS A 97 -14.84 2.71 -10.59
CA LYS A 97 -14.07 3.78 -9.94
C LYS A 97 -12.79 3.24 -9.33
N ASP A 98 -11.74 4.03 -9.44
CA ASP A 98 -10.44 3.72 -8.86
C ASP A 98 -10.50 3.58 -7.33
N ILE A 99 -9.62 2.76 -6.80
CA ILE A 99 -9.35 2.62 -5.37
C ILE A 99 -7.97 3.19 -5.07
N ASN A 100 -7.84 3.99 -4.03
CA ASN A 100 -6.58 4.61 -3.64
C ASN A 100 -5.98 3.85 -2.45
N LEU A 101 -4.86 3.17 -2.66
CA LEU A 101 -4.10 2.48 -1.62
C LEU A 101 -2.87 3.30 -1.23
N TYR A 102 -2.92 3.91 -0.05
CA TYR A 102 -1.78 4.61 0.54
C TYR A 102 -0.92 3.65 1.34
N ILE A 103 0.39 3.65 1.06
CA ILE A 103 1.35 2.69 1.62
C ILE A 103 2.40 3.45 2.45
N ASN A 104 2.50 3.06 3.73
CA ASN A 104 3.59 3.41 4.64
C ASN A 104 3.95 2.16 5.44
N SER A 105 4.71 1.26 4.83
CA SER A 105 4.92 -0.10 5.35
C SER A 105 6.37 -0.54 5.18
N PRO A 106 6.97 -1.15 6.21
CA PRO A 106 8.28 -1.78 6.11
C PRO A 106 8.25 -3.11 5.32
N GLY A 107 7.08 -3.55 4.84
CA GLY A 107 6.89 -4.87 4.27
C GLY A 107 6.42 -5.90 5.29
N GLY A 108 6.81 -7.16 5.12
CA GLY A 108 6.42 -8.24 6.04
C GLY A 108 6.17 -9.57 5.32
N SER A 109 5.12 -10.29 5.73
CA SER A 109 4.79 -11.62 5.21
C SER A 109 4.53 -11.62 3.70
N VAL A 110 5.29 -12.43 2.96
CA VAL A 110 5.12 -12.57 1.52
C VAL A 110 3.77 -13.16 1.17
N THR A 111 3.30 -14.19 1.90
CA THR A 111 2.00 -14.81 1.64
C THR A 111 0.83 -13.84 1.87
N ALA A 112 0.90 -13.06 2.92
CA ALA A 112 -0.08 -12.02 3.21
C ALA A 112 -0.06 -10.91 2.13
N GLY A 113 1.13 -10.47 1.70
CA GLY A 113 1.27 -9.50 0.62
C GLY A 113 0.77 -10.03 -0.72
N MET A 114 0.99 -11.32 -1.02
CA MET A 114 0.44 -11.94 -2.23
C MET A 114 -1.09 -12.00 -2.22
N ALA A 115 -1.73 -12.17 -1.07
CA ALA A 115 -3.19 -12.10 -0.98
C ALA A 115 -3.73 -10.71 -1.37
N ILE A 116 -3.06 -9.63 -0.94
CA ILE A 116 -3.39 -8.27 -1.38
C ILE A 116 -3.16 -8.12 -2.88
N TYR A 117 -1.98 -8.50 -3.37
CA TYR A 117 -1.59 -8.42 -4.78
C TYR A 117 -2.59 -9.14 -5.70
N ASP A 118 -2.89 -10.40 -5.39
CA ASP A 118 -3.81 -11.20 -6.20
C ASP A 118 -5.22 -10.59 -6.17
N THR A 119 -5.66 -10.01 -5.04
CA THR A 119 -6.94 -9.30 -4.95
C THR A 119 -6.96 -8.02 -5.79
N MET A 120 -5.88 -7.22 -5.76
CA MET A 120 -5.74 -6.02 -6.60
C MET A 120 -5.89 -6.36 -8.10
N ASN A 121 -5.35 -7.53 -8.52
CA ASN A 121 -5.47 -7.99 -9.91
C ASN A 121 -6.81 -8.69 -10.22
N TYR A 122 -7.51 -9.21 -9.21
CA TYR A 122 -8.77 -9.92 -9.37
C TYR A 122 -9.95 -8.97 -9.54
N ILE A 123 -9.97 -7.87 -8.80
CA ILE A 123 -11.05 -6.88 -8.86
C ILE A 123 -11.02 -6.10 -10.18
N LYS A 124 -12.16 -5.53 -10.58
CA LYS A 124 -12.28 -4.74 -11.81
C LYS A 124 -11.81 -3.31 -11.68
N CYS A 125 -11.80 -2.79 -10.44
CA CYS A 125 -11.33 -1.44 -10.16
C CYS A 125 -9.83 -1.35 -10.41
N ASP A 126 -9.36 -0.25 -11.01
CA ASP A 126 -7.95 0.09 -10.95
C ASP A 126 -7.56 0.49 -9.53
N VAL A 127 -6.45 -0.04 -9.05
CA VAL A 127 -5.88 0.32 -7.76
C VAL A 127 -4.74 1.31 -7.97
N CYS A 128 -4.97 2.56 -7.58
CA CYS A 128 -3.95 3.59 -7.46
C CYS A 128 -3.10 3.33 -6.22
N THR A 129 -1.79 3.27 -6.33
CA THR A 129 -0.88 3.11 -5.20
C THR A 129 -0.08 4.36 -4.94
N THR A 130 0.04 4.78 -3.69
CA THR A 130 0.81 5.97 -3.32
C THR A 130 1.67 5.70 -2.10
N CYS A 131 2.99 5.80 -2.24
CA CYS A 131 3.91 5.73 -1.11
C CYS A 131 3.90 7.03 -0.33
N ILE A 132 3.65 6.94 0.99
CA ILE A 132 3.75 8.03 1.96
C ILE A 132 4.73 7.62 3.05
N GLY A 133 5.86 8.28 3.18
CA GLY A 133 6.93 7.91 4.12
C GLY A 133 7.79 6.78 3.57
N MET A 134 7.38 5.52 3.70
CA MET A 134 8.19 4.38 3.25
C MET A 134 7.32 3.28 2.61
N ALA A 135 7.85 2.70 1.53
CA ALA A 135 7.38 1.43 1.00
C ALA A 135 8.58 0.49 0.84
N ALA A 136 8.76 -0.45 1.78
CA ALA A 136 9.88 -1.36 1.77
C ALA A 136 9.45 -2.81 1.56
N SER A 137 10.29 -3.63 0.90
CA SER A 137 10.07 -5.08 0.75
C SER A 137 8.70 -5.38 0.12
N MET A 138 7.81 -6.10 0.83
CA MET A 138 6.44 -6.33 0.35
C MET A 138 5.64 -5.02 0.16
N GLY A 139 5.97 -3.94 0.87
CA GLY A 139 5.38 -2.62 0.65
C GLY A 139 5.75 -2.05 -0.72
N ALA A 140 7.03 -2.15 -1.12
CA ALA A 140 7.50 -1.73 -2.45
C ALA A 140 6.94 -2.62 -3.56
N PHE A 141 6.81 -3.92 -3.29
CA PHE A 141 6.18 -4.86 -4.21
C PHE A 141 4.73 -4.45 -4.49
N LEU A 142 3.93 -4.18 -3.46
CA LEU A 142 2.55 -3.73 -3.59
C LEU A 142 2.45 -2.35 -4.25
N LEU A 143 3.36 -1.42 -3.94
CA LEU A 143 3.45 -0.12 -4.58
C LEU A 143 3.61 -0.26 -6.09
N SER A 144 4.58 -1.07 -6.54
CA SER A 144 4.83 -1.32 -7.96
C SER A 144 3.71 -2.06 -8.68
N SER A 145 2.79 -2.67 -7.92
CA SER A 145 1.68 -3.50 -8.42
C SER A 145 0.39 -2.71 -8.64
N GLY A 146 0.39 -1.41 -8.42
CA GLY A 146 -0.72 -0.52 -8.80
C GLY A 146 -0.96 -0.49 -10.30
N ALA A 147 -2.13 -0.02 -10.71
CA ALA A 147 -2.48 0.15 -12.11
C ALA A 147 -1.45 1.06 -12.80
N LYS A 148 -1.03 0.67 -14.02
CA LYS A 148 -0.01 1.41 -14.77
C LYS A 148 -0.47 2.85 -15.05
N GLY A 149 0.40 3.82 -14.81
CA GLY A 149 0.10 5.25 -14.86
C GLY A 149 -0.57 5.79 -13.59
N LYS A 150 -0.74 4.93 -12.54
CA LYS A 150 -1.42 5.28 -11.28
C LYS A 150 -0.61 4.87 -10.03
N ARG A 151 0.71 4.84 -10.15
CA ARG A 151 1.64 4.46 -9.06
C ARG A 151 2.47 5.69 -8.69
N PHE A 152 2.40 6.12 -7.43
CA PHE A 152 2.95 7.39 -6.99
C PHE A 152 3.79 7.27 -5.72
N ALA A 153 4.65 8.25 -5.47
CA ALA A 153 5.32 8.44 -4.19
C ALA A 153 5.37 9.94 -3.86
N LEU A 154 5.26 10.29 -2.58
CA LEU A 154 5.49 11.67 -2.15
C LEU A 154 6.99 11.99 -2.23
N PRO A 155 7.40 13.27 -2.37
CA PRO A 155 8.79 13.66 -2.68
C PRO A 155 9.83 13.19 -1.68
N ASN A 156 9.44 13.02 -0.42
CA ASN A 156 10.34 12.57 0.65
C ASN A 156 10.08 11.10 1.04
N ALA A 157 9.31 10.37 0.24
CA ALA A 157 9.09 8.97 0.46
C ALA A 157 10.31 8.15 0.02
N GLU A 158 10.53 7.05 0.69
CA GLU A 158 11.61 6.10 0.42
C GLU A 158 11.03 4.77 -0.03
N VAL A 159 11.62 4.18 -1.06
CA VAL A 159 11.22 2.87 -1.59
C VAL A 159 12.40 1.92 -1.47
N MET A 160 12.20 0.71 -0.94
CA MET A 160 13.26 -0.28 -0.81
C MET A 160 12.82 -1.64 -1.34
N ILE A 161 13.64 -2.20 -2.22
CA ILE A 161 13.47 -3.56 -2.74
C ILE A 161 14.60 -4.47 -2.26
N HIS A 162 14.27 -5.72 -1.98
CA HIS A 162 15.22 -6.78 -1.65
C HIS A 162 14.60 -8.16 -1.86
N GLN A 163 15.43 -9.21 -1.80
CA GLN A 163 14.99 -10.59 -1.88
C GLN A 163 14.21 -11.02 -0.62
N PRO A 164 13.32 -12.04 -0.71
CA PRO A 164 12.65 -12.58 0.47
C PRO A 164 13.66 -13.19 1.43
N SER A 165 13.46 -12.97 2.72
CA SER A 165 14.19 -13.64 3.80
C SER A 165 13.38 -14.78 4.36
N GLY A 166 14.05 -15.80 4.86
CA GLY A 166 13.42 -16.91 5.55
C GLY A 166 14.47 -17.81 6.16
N GLY A 167 14.01 -18.75 6.97
CA GLY A 167 14.87 -19.74 7.63
C GLY A 167 14.10 -21.01 7.94
N ALA A 168 14.82 -22.10 8.19
CA ALA A 168 14.28 -23.37 8.60
C ALA A 168 15.17 -24.01 9.65
N GLN A 169 14.54 -24.76 10.54
CA GLN A 169 15.19 -25.60 11.53
C GLN A 169 14.48 -26.96 11.53
N GLY A 170 15.22 -28.05 11.57
CA GLY A 170 14.67 -29.39 11.53
C GLY A 170 15.63 -30.39 10.90
N GLN A 171 15.10 -31.46 10.34
CA GLN A 171 15.88 -32.49 9.63
C GLN A 171 16.38 -31.92 8.28
N ALA A 172 17.49 -32.48 7.76
CA ALA A 172 18.12 -32.03 6.52
C ALA A 172 17.14 -31.93 5.34
N THR A 173 16.24 -32.90 5.19
CA THR A 173 15.22 -32.91 4.15
C THR A 173 14.20 -31.77 4.31
N GLU A 174 13.77 -31.45 5.52
CA GLU A 174 12.85 -30.36 5.81
C GLU A 174 13.51 -29.01 5.49
N ILE A 175 14.76 -28.82 5.93
CA ILE A 175 15.54 -27.61 5.61
C ILE A 175 15.66 -27.42 4.09
N LYS A 176 15.94 -28.50 3.34
CA LYS A 176 16.02 -28.47 1.88
C LYS A 176 14.69 -28.04 1.26
N ILE A 177 13.57 -28.61 1.69
CA ILE A 177 12.22 -28.24 1.18
C ILE A 177 11.94 -26.75 1.38
N VAL A 178 12.24 -26.22 2.56
CA VAL A 178 12.01 -24.81 2.87
C VAL A 178 12.94 -23.90 2.03
N ALA A 179 14.22 -24.26 1.89
CA ALA A 179 15.17 -23.53 1.05
C ALA A 179 14.71 -23.46 -0.41
N GLU A 180 14.29 -24.61 -0.98
CA GLU A 180 13.74 -24.65 -2.34
C GLU A 180 12.48 -23.78 -2.49
N GLN A 181 11.61 -23.75 -1.47
CA GLN A 181 10.42 -22.91 -1.49
C GLN A 181 10.77 -21.41 -1.44
N ILE A 182 11.76 -21.02 -0.64
CA ILE A 182 12.23 -19.62 -0.61
C ILE A 182 12.80 -19.20 -1.98
N LEU A 183 13.57 -20.06 -2.63
CA LEU A 183 14.11 -19.79 -3.97
C LEU A 183 13.01 -19.66 -5.03
N LYS A 184 11.99 -20.52 -5.00
CA LYS A 184 10.82 -20.40 -5.88
C LYS A 184 10.06 -19.07 -5.64
N THR A 185 9.91 -18.69 -4.38
CA THR A 185 9.29 -17.41 -4.00
C THR A 185 10.08 -16.21 -4.51
N LYS A 186 11.42 -16.23 -4.34
CA LYS A 186 12.32 -15.21 -4.89
C LYS A 186 12.14 -15.06 -6.41
N GLU A 187 12.15 -16.17 -7.12
CA GLU A 187 11.97 -16.16 -8.58
C GLU A 187 10.60 -15.59 -8.99
N LYS A 188 9.51 -15.99 -8.30
CA LYS A 188 8.17 -15.47 -8.55
C LYS A 188 8.10 -13.96 -8.33
N LEU A 189 8.59 -13.45 -7.21
CA LEU A 189 8.59 -12.03 -6.91
C LEU A 189 9.41 -11.22 -7.92
N ASN A 190 10.59 -11.70 -8.29
CA ASN A 190 11.45 -11.04 -9.27
C ASN A 190 10.78 -10.96 -10.65
N LYS A 191 10.09 -12.02 -11.10
CA LYS A 191 9.33 -12.00 -12.36
C LYS A 191 8.21 -10.96 -12.36
N ILE A 192 7.49 -10.82 -11.23
CA ILE A 192 6.43 -9.83 -11.10
C ILE A 192 7.02 -8.41 -11.07
N LEU A 193 8.10 -8.19 -10.30
CA LEU A 193 8.79 -6.90 -10.28
C LEU A 193 9.32 -6.51 -11.66
N ALA A 194 9.89 -7.44 -12.41
CA ALA A 194 10.35 -7.21 -13.78
C ALA A 194 9.20 -6.78 -14.70
N ALA A 195 8.05 -7.45 -14.59
CA ALA A 195 6.85 -7.10 -15.37
C ALA A 195 6.30 -5.71 -14.98
N ASN A 196 6.29 -5.39 -13.68
CA ASN A 196 5.76 -4.12 -13.17
C ASN A 196 6.66 -2.93 -13.53
N THR A 197 7.98 -3.11 -13.44
CA THR A 197 8.97 -2.03 -13.64
C THR A 197 9.41 -1.88 -15.11
N GLY A 198 9.30 -2.94 -15.90
CA GLY A 198 9.88 -2.99 -17.23
C GLY A 198 11.39 -3.28 -17.24
N GLN A 199 12.01 -3.49 -16.06
CA GLN A 199 13.42 -3.86 -15.96
C GLN A 199 13.66 -5.32 -16.41
N PRO A 200 14.82 -5.64 -16.99
CA PRO A 200 15.22 -7.01 -17.24
C PRO A 200 15.29 -7.85 -15.97
N LEU A 201 14.93 -9.13 -16.06
CA LEU A 201 14.88 -10.03 -14.89
C LEU A 201 16.23 -10.17 -14.16
N ASP A 202 17.32 -10.17 -14.90
CA ASP A 202 18.69 -10.23 -14.36
C ASP A 202 19.07 -8.94 -13.60
N VAL A 203 18.58 -7.79 -14.06
CA VAL A 203 18.71 -6.50 -13.34
C VAL A 203 17.95 -6.57 -12.03
N ILE A 204 16.68 -6.98 -12.04
CA ILE A 204 15.89 -7.16 -10.82
C ILE A 204 16.58 -8.16 -9.88
N ALA A 205 17.05 -9.29 -10.37
CA ALA A 205 17.72 -10.31 -9.55
C ALA A 205 18.99 -9.79 -8.87
N ARG A 206 19.76 -8.95 -9.57
CA ARG A 206 20.96 -8.29 -9.02
C ARG A 206 20.58 -7.23 -7.99
N ASP A 207 19.62 -6.37 -8.31
CA ASP A 207 19.29 -5.18 -7.53
C ASP A 207 18.43 -5.50 -6.29
N THR A 208 17.80 -6.67 -6.25
CA THR A 208 17.11 -7.21 -5.07
C THR A 208 17.98 -8.13 -4.21
N GLU A 209 19.25 -8.38 -4.58
CA GLU A 209 20.13 -9.30 -3.81
C GLU A 209 20.42 -8.79 -2.39
N ARG A 210 20.42 -7.49 -2.19
CA ARG A 210 20.54 -6.78 -0.90
C ARG A 210 19.56 -5.61 -0.89
N ASP A 211 19.42 -4.98 0.28
CA ASP A 211 18.58 -3.80 0.46
C ASP A 211 19.00 -2.71 -0.52
N ASN A 212 18.10 -2.33 -1.40
CA ASN A 212 18.28 -1.30 -2.42
C ASN A 212 17.27 -0.19 -2.18
N TYR A 213 17.73 0.86 -1.51
CA TYR A 213 16.93 2.04 -1.16
C TYR A 213 16.92 3.05 -2.31
N MET A 214 15.77 3.60 -2.59
CA MET A 214 15.53 4.58 -3.66
C MET A 214 14.70 5.74 -3.12
N THR A 215 15.07 6.95 -3.51
CA THR A 215 14.20 8.12 -3.40
C THR A 215 12.99 7.97 -4.34
N ALA A 216 12.00 8.85 -4.21
CA ALA A 216 10.83 8.85 -5.11
C ALA A 216 11.28 9.04 -6.58
N GLU A 217 12.28 9.89 -6.84
CA GLU A 217 12.81 10.16 -8.19
C GLU A 217 13.52 8.91 -8.77
N GLU A 218 14.34 8.25 -7.97
CA GLU A 218 15.03 7.02 -8.36
C GLU A 218 14.04 5.87 -8.59
N ALA A 219 13.00 5.75 -7.75
CA ALA A 219 11.94 4.76 -7.90
C ALA A 219 11.13 4.96 -9.19
N ALA A 220 10.88 6.23 -9.59
CA ALA A 220 10.25 6.55 -10.87
C ALA A 220 11.17 6.21 -12.04
N ALA A 221 12.44 6.58 -11.98
CA ALA A 221 13.41 6.25 -13.02
C ALA A 221 13.62 4.72 -13.17
N TYR A 222 13.50 3.98 -12.07
CA TYR A 222 13.58 2.52 -12.04
C TYR A 222 12.32 1.83 -12.60
N GLY A 223 11.16 2.51 -12.56
CA GLY A 223 9.86 2.02 -13.01
C GLY A 223 9.00 1.38 -11.91
N LEU A 224 9.37 1.53 -10.64
CA LEU A 224 8.55 1.08 -9.50
C LEU A 224 7.29 1.93 -9.34
N ILE A 225 7.34 3.19 -9.77
CA ILE A 225 6.22 4.14 -9.86
C ILE A 225 6.21 4.81 -11.25
N ASP A 226 5.18 5.60 -11.55
CA ASP A 226 4.96 6.22 -12.88
C ASP A 226 5.35 7.69 -12.94
#